data_d9d89a36e10233439ec85a7a274b5c2f
#
_entry.id   d9d89a36e10233439ec85a7a274b5c2f
#
_cell.length_a   1.000
_cell.length_b   1.000
_cell.length_c   1.000
_cell.angle_alpha   90.00
_cell.angle_beta   90.00
_cell.angle_gamma   90.00
#
_symmetry.space_group_name_H-M   'P 1'
#
loop_
_entity.id
_entity.type
_entity.pdbx_description
1 polymer ?
#
loop_
_entity_poly.entity_id
_entity_poly.type
_entity_poly.pdbx_seq_one_letter_code
_entity_poly.pdbx_strand_id
1 'polypeptide(L)'
;NGNLSQLSATLASANISLSGTKDAITDMRGVIGGRLERLNQMKGEEGYEILSKLLAHDPEEIGSFMASPVEIETEAVYEVDTYGSSMAPFYTVLALWVGGLILVAIIHTKVEMEPFFKNAKPHQQFFGRYITFFLIAQVQALITVLGDLYFIGIECAHPFLFWLAASCCSFVFGFLMYALTAAFGNIGEGIAII
;
A
#
# COMPACT_ATOMS: atom_id res chain seq x y z
N ASN A 1 -32.95 53.59 -7.36
CA ASN A 1 -33.29 52.98 -8.67
C ASN A 1 -32.34 51.80 -9.04
N GLY A 2 -31.18 51.66 -8.42
CA GLY A 2 -30.22 50.56 -8.73
C GLY A 2 -30.70 49.17 -8.33
N ASN A 3 -31.39 49.05 -7.21
CA ASN A 3 -31.83 47.73 -6.70
C ASN A 3 -32.98 47.11 -7.52
N LEU A 4 -33.84 47.96 -8.15
CA LEU A 4 -34.92 47.48 -9.00
C LEU A 4 -34.42 46.94 -10.34
N SER A 5 -33.41 47.55 -10.94
CA SER A 5 -32.79 47.07 -12.17
C SER A 5 -32.00 45.78 -11.95
N GLN A 6 -31.35 45.65 -10.79
CA GLN A 6 -30.62 44.45 -10.40
C GLN A 6 -31.56 43.25 -10.12
N LEU A 7 -32.70 43.52 -9.47
CA LEU A 7 -33.74 42.51 -9.25
C LEU A 7 -34.38 42.06 -10.57
N SER A 8 -34.63 42.96 -11.49
CA SER A 8 -35.15 42.65 -12.83
C SER A 8 -34.17 41.77 -13.64
N ALA A 9 -32.87 42.07 -13.58
CA ALA A 9 -31.84 41.25 -14.25
C ALA A 9 -31.73 39.84 -13.64
N THR A 10 -31.84 39.76 -12.31
CA THR A 10 -31.81 38.45 -11.62
C THR A 10 -33.03 37.59 -11.95
N LEU A 11 -34.22 38.20 -12.01
CA LEU A 11 -35.46 37.55 -12.41
C LEU A 11 -35.43 37.11 -13.88
N ALA A 12 -34.86 37.89 -14.78
CA ALA A 12 -34.66 37.50 -16.18
C ALA A 12 -33.70 36.32 -16.31
N SER A 13 -32.59 36.32 -15.57
CA SER A 13 -31.63 35.21 -15.54
C SER A 13 -32.23 33.91 -14.97
N ALA A 14 -33.03 34.03 -13.90
CA ALA A 14 -33.73 32.91 -13.30
C ALA A 14 -34.75 32.30 -14.28
N ASN A 15 -35.47 33.16 -15.03
CA ASN A 15 -36.45 32.71 -16.02
C ASN A 15 -35.79 31.99 -17.21
N ILE A 16 -34.62 32.44 -17.67
CA ILE A 16 -33.81 31.76 -18.69
C ILE A 16 -33.35 30.39 -18.19
N SER A 17 -32.85 30.30 -16.95
CA SER A 17 -32.42 29.04 -16.34
C SER A 17 -33.58 28.08 -16.17
N LEU A 18 -34.75 28.56 -15.78
CA LEU A 18 -35.97 27.76 -15.64
C LEU A 18 -36.48 27.23 -16.99
N SER A 19 -36.42 28.06 -18.03
CA SER A 19 -36.76 27.66 -19.40
C SER A 19 -35.79 26.58 -19.90
N GLY A 20 -34.48 26.76 -19.70
CA GLY A 20 -33.46 25.76 -20.07
C GLY A 20 -33.65 24.41 -19.35
N THR A 21 -34.05 24.48 -18.05
CA THR A 21 -34.37 23.27 -17.29
C THR A 21 -35.62 22.57 -17.81
N LYS A 22 -36.64 23.32 -18.17
CA LYS A 22 -37.86 22.79 -18.77
C LYS A 22 -37.59 22.12 -20.11
N ASP A 23 -36.76 22.73 -20.94
CA ASP A 23 -36.38 22.16 -22.25
C ASP A 23 -35.57 20.88 -22.08
N ALA A 24 -34.63 20.84 -21.15
CA ALA A 24 -33.86 19.63 -20.80
C ALA A 24 -34.74 18.49 -20.26
N ILE A 25 -35.75 18.81 -19.44
CA ILE A 25 -36.73 17.83 -18.94
C ILE A 25 -37.58 17.28 -20.09
N THR A 26 -37.98 18.16 -21.04
CA THR A 26 -38.78 17.78 -22.21
C THR A 26 -37.97 16.85 -23.15
N ASP A 27 -36.70 17.15 -23.39
CA ASP A 27 -35.79 16.31 -24.17
C ASP A 27 -35.55 14.96 -23.48
N MET A 28 -35.33 14.95 -22.17
CA MET A 28 -35.22 13.69 -21.41
C MET A 28 -36.51 12.85 -21.51
N ARG A 29 -37.68 13.46 -21.42
CA ARG A 29 -38.95 12.76 -21.64
C ARG A 29 -39.06 12.16 -23.04
N GLY A 30 -38.58 12.86 -24.06
CA GLY A 30 -38.54 12.35 -25.44
C GLY A 30 -37.63 11.15 -25.58
N VAL A 31 -36.43 11.21 -24.99
CA VAL A 31 -35.45 10.11 -24.99
C VAL A 31 -35.99 8.88 -24.24
N ILE A 32 -36.60 9.10 -23.06
CA ILE A 32 -37.19 8.01 -22.26
C ILE A 32 -38.37 7.40 -23.00
N GLY A 33 -39.26 8.20 -23.61
CA GLY A 33 -40.39 7.72 -24.41
C GLY A 33 -39.95 6.89 -25.60
N GLY A 34 -38.91 7.33 -26.34
CA GLY A 34 -38.38 6.57 -27.47
C GLY A 34 -37.70 5.24 -27.06
N ARG A 35 -37.09 5.20 -25.87
CA ARG A 35 -36.54 3.96 -25.32
C ARG A 35 -37.64 3.01 -24.84
N LEU A 36 -38.71 3.54 -24.26
CA LEU A 36 -39.87 2.76 -23.84
C LEU A 36 -40.60 2.13 -25.05
N GLU A 37 -40.67 2.86 -26.16
CA GLU A 37 -41.26 2.35 -27.43
C GLU A 37 -40.43 1.22 -28.03
N ARG A 38 -39.11 1.36 -28.01
CA ARG A 38 -38.18 0.28 -28.44
C ARG A 38 -38.28 -0.97 -27.54
N LEU A 39 -38.42 -0.77 -26.22
CA LEU A 39 -38.63 -1.85 -25.25
C LEU A 39 -40.01 -2.53 -25.47
N ASN A 40 -41.03 -1.76 -25.84
CA ASN A 40 -42.35 -2.31 -26.17
C ASN A 40 -42.38 -3.08 -27.50
N GLN A 41 -41.52 -2.72 -28.46
CA GLN A 41 -41.33 -3.45 -29.72
C GLN A 41 -40.59 -4.77 -29.53
N MET A 42 -39.76 -4.88 -28.47
CA MET A 42 -39.08 -6.12 -28.06
C MET A 42 -39.98 -7.06 -27.23
N LYS A 43 -41.26 -6.80 -27.18
CA LYS A 43 -42.27 -7.55 -26.44
C LYS A 43 -42.50 -8.92 -27.08
N GLY A 44 -41.76 -9.92 -26.66
CA GLY A 44 -41.76 -11.28 -27.15
C GLY A 44 -40.45 -12.02 -27.01
N GLU A 45 -39.39 -11.35 -26.63
CA GLU A 45 -38.08 -11.95 -26.41
C GLU A 45 -37.81 -12.16 -24.90
N GLU A 46 -37.00 -13.17 -24.57
CA GLU A 46 -36.63 -13.51 -23.19
C GLU A 46 -36.09 -12.30 -22.38
N GLY A 47 -35.51 -11.29 -23.04
CA GLY A 47 -35.04 -10.06 -22.45
C GLY A 47 -36.14 -9.21 -21.80
N TYR A 48 -37.38 -9.24 -22.32
CA TYR A 48 -38.52 -8.51 -21.73
C TYR A 48 -39.01 -9.16 -20.43
N GLU A 49 -38.98 -10.49 -20.33
CA GLU A 49 -39.32 -11.19 -19.09
C GLU A 49 -38.29 -10.90 -17.98
N ILE A 50 -37.03 -10.85 -18.34
CA ILE A 50 -35.96 -10.52 -17.39
C ILE A 50 -36.12 -9.07 -16.94
N LEU A 51 -36.36 -8.13 -17.86
CA LEU A 51 -36.56 -6.72 -17.54
C LEU A 51 -37.82 -6.46 -16.71
N SER A 52 -38.94 -7.18 -17.02
CA SER A 52 -40.15 -7.07 -16.23
C SER A 52 -40.04 -7.68 -14.84
N LYS A 53 -39.22 -8.71 -14.67
CA LYS A 53 -38.86 -9.28 -13.36
C LYS A 53 -38.00 -8.32 -12.58
N LEU A 54 -37.01 -7.67 -13.22
CA LEU A 54 -36.14 -6.66 -12.58
C LEU A 54 -36.93 -5.40 -12.15
N LEU A 55 -37.89 -4.96 -12.96
CA LEU A 55 -38.74 -3.80 -12.64
C LEU A 55 -39.85 -4.10 -11.65
N ALA A 56 -40.23 -5.37 -11.47
CA ALA A 56 -41.23 -5.82 -10.49
C ALA A 56 -40.59 -6.12 -9.10
N HIS A 57 -39.27 -6.10 -9.01
CA HIS A 57 -38.55 -6.26 -7.73
C HIS A 57 -38.54 -4.95 -6.93
N ASP A 58 -38.48 -5.11 -5.61
CA ASP A 58 -38.48 -4.05 -4.64
C ASP A 58 -37.43 -2.95 -4.98
N PRO A 59 -37.81 -1.65 -4.91
CA PRO A 59 -36.84 -0.55 -5.14
C PRO A 59 -35.56 -0.62 -4.33
N GLU A 60 -35.58 -1.27 -3.15
CA GLU A 60 -34.38 -1.54 -2.34
C GLU A 60 -33.44 -2.56 -2.98
N GLU A 61 -33.96 -3.61 -3.64
CA GLU A 61 -33.12 -4.59 -4.34
C GLU A 61 -32.49 -4.02 -5.61
N ILE A 62 -33.23 -3.20 -6.36
CA ILE A 62 -32.68 -2.47 -7.51
C ILE A 62 -31.64 -1.44 -7.06
N GLY A 63 -31.89 -0.76 -5.95
CA GLY A 63 -30.94 0.19 -5.32
C GLY A 63 -29.63 -0.49 -4.93
N SER A 64 -29.69 -1.67 -4.33
CA SER A 64 -28.50 -2.44 -3.95
C SER A 64 -27.71 -2.95 -5.15
N PHE A 65 -28.38 -3.42 -6.20
CA PHE A 65 -27.77 -3.84 -7.46
C PHE A 65 -27.12 -2.66 -8.21
N MET A 66 -27.74 -1.48 -8.20
CA MET A 66 -27.19 -0.27 -8.82
C MET A 66 -26.04 0.33 -8.01
N ALA A 67 -26.04 0.14 -6.68
CA ALA A 67 -24.95 0.56 -5.80
C ALA A 67 -23.73 -0.36 -5.90
N SER A 68 -23.93 -1.64 -6.23
CA SER A 68 -22.83 -2.62 -6.38
C SER A 68 -23.14 -3.56 -7.55
N PRO A 69 -23.01 -3.08 -8.83
CA PRO A 69 -23.36 -3.85 -10.02
C PRO A 69 -22.41 -5.02 -10.30
N VAL A 70 -21.36 -5.14 -9.53
CA VAL A 70 -20.37 -6.23 -9.60
C VAL A 70 -20.17 -6.76 -8.19
N GLU A 71 -20.56 -7.99 -7.97
CA GLU A 71 -20.17 -8.75 -6.78
C GLU A 71 -18.76 -9.28 -7.03
N ILE A 72 -17.78 -8.71 -6.31
CA ILE A 72 -16.40 -9.17 -6.38
C ILE A 72 -16.29 -10.37 -5.43
N GLU A 73 -16.38 -11.57 -5.98
CA GLU A 73 -16.03 -12.78 -5.25
C GLU A 73 -14.50 -12.87 -5.18
N THR A 74 -13.96 -12.51 -4.03
CA THR A 74 -12.52 -12.58 -3.79
C THR A 74 -12.20 -13.96 -3.24
N GLU A 75 -11.71 -14.85 -4.11
CA GLU A 75 -11.14 -16.12 -3.68
C GLU A 75 -9.68 -15.88 -3.25
N ALA A 76 -9.44 -15.80 -1.96
CA ALA A 76 -8.12 -15.63 -1.41
C ALA A 76 -7.34 -16.96 -1.53
N VAL A 77 -6.35 -17.03 -2.42
CA VAL A 77 -5.45 -18.19 -2.57
C VAL A 77 -4.64 -18.41 -1.28
N TYR A 78 -4.26 -17.33 -0.62
CA TYR A 78 -3.66 -17.33 0.71
C TYR A 78 -4.41 -16.30 1.56
N GLU A 79 -5.17 -16.82 2.51
CA GLU A 79 -5.92 -15.98 3.44
C GLU A 79 -4.97 -15.32 4.43
N VAL A 80 -5.03 -14.00 4.52
CA VAL A 80 -4.24 -13.20 5.47
C VAL A 80 -5.21 -12.36 6.26
N ASP A 81 -5.43 -12.72 7.52
CA ASP A 81 -6.49 -12.16 8.36
C ASP A 81 -6.25 -10.68 8.70
N THR A 82 -4.99 -10.26 8.77
CA THR A 82 -4.67 -8.90 9.18
C THR A 82 -3.73 -8.20 8.19
N TYR A 83 -3.94 -6.89 8.01
CA TYR A 83 -3.03 -6.04 7.24
C TYR A 83 -1.59 -6.09 7.78
N GLY A 84 -1.42 -6.21 9.10
CA GLY A 84 -0.13 -6.36 9.74
C GLY A 84 0.63 -7.60 9.26
N SER A 85 -0.05 -8.75 9.19
CA SER A 85 0.54 -10.00 8.66
C SER A 85 0.93 -9.89 7.20
N SER A 86 0.10 -9.23 6.37
CA SER A 86 0.37 -9.00 4.95
C SER A 86 1.62 -8.15 4.71
N MET A 87 1.81 -7.10 5.50
CA MET A 87 2.89 -6.13 5.33
C MET A 87 4.15 -6.44 6.15
N ALA A 88 4.07 -7.37 7.12
CA ALA A 88 5.18 -7.74 7.98
C ALA A 88 6.47 -8.09 7.21
N PRO A 89 6.47 -8.90 6.15
CA PRO A 89 7.70 -9.25 5.43
C PRO A 89 8.43 -8.00 4.90
N PHE A 90 7.69 -7.03 4.37
CA PHE A 90 8.25 -5.79 3.86
C PHE A 90 8.87 -4.94 4.98
N TYR A 91 8.10 -4.69 6.04
CA TYR A 91 8.58 -3.83 7.14
C TYR A 91 9.70 -4.47 7.95
N THR A 92 9.67 -5.79 8.15
CA THR A 92 10.75 -6.52 8.82
C THR A 92 12.07 -6.38 8.05
N VAL A 93 12.05 -6.62 6.72
CA VAL A 93 13.24 -6.48 5.88
C VAL A 93 13.73 -5.04 5.86
N LEU A 94 12.83 -4.07 5.76
CA LEU A 94 13.16 -2.64 5.80
C LEU A 94 13.79 -2.25 7.16
N ALA A 95 13.26 -2.73 8.27
CA ALA A 95 13.80 -2.46 9.61
C ALA A 95 15.22 -3.03 9.77
N LEU A 96 15.47 -4.24 9.25
CA LEU A 96 16.81 -4.85 9.26
C LEU A 96 17.80 -4.07 8.39
N TRP A 97 17.36 -3.58 7.22
CA TRP A 97 18.17 -2.73 6.34
C TRP A 97 18.54 -1.42 7.02
N VAL A 98 17.55 -0.67 7.50
CA VAL A 98 17.77 0.63 8.18
C VAL A 98 18.63 0.46 9.44
N GLY A 99 18.39 -0.60 10.20
CA GLY A 99 19.20 -0.87 11.39
C GLY A 99 20.65 -1.19 11.07
N GLY A 100 20.92 -1.90 9.95
CA GLY A 100 22.28 -2.10 9.44
C GLY A 100 22.98 -0.79 9.07
N LEU A 101 22.26 0.14 8.42
CA LEU A 101 22.76 1.50 8.12
C LEU A 101 23.12 2.28 9.39
N ILE A 102 22.21 2.29 10.35
CA ILE A 102 22.43 2.98 11.64
C ILE A 102 23.64 2.37 12.35
N LEU A 103 23.79 1.05 12.28
CA LEU A 103 24.89 0.35 12.93
C LEU A 103 26.26 0.79 12.39
N VAL A 104 26.41 0.88 11.05
CA VAL A 104 27.68 1.35 10.45
C VAL A 104 27.91 2.85 10.64
N ALA A 105 26.85 3.64 10.75
CA ALA A 105 26.96 5.08 11.03
C ALA A 105 27.42 5.36 12.48
N ILE A 106 27.00 4.55 13.45
CA ILE A 106 27.34 4.74 14.87
C ILE A 106 28.67 4.08 15.20
N ILE A 107 28.94 2.88 14.68
CA ILE A 107 30.14 2.12 15.04
C ILE A 107 31.17 2.26 13.93
N HIS A 108 32.32 2.82 14.29
CA HIS A 108 33.46 2.96 13.37
C HIS A 108 33.90 1.59 12.84
N THR A 109 33.96 1.45 11.52
CA THR A 109 34.41 0.23 10.84
C THR A 109 35.93 0.04 10.92
N LYS A 110 36.71 1.13 11.11
CA LYS A 110 38.14 1.09 11.22
C LYS A 110 38.61 0.72 12.62
N VAL A 111 39.57 -0.18 12.71
CA VAL A 111 40.24 -0.53 13.98
C VAL A 111 41.27 0.55 14.28
N GLU A 112 41.21 1.15 15.48
CA GLU A 112 42.27 2.03 15.95
C GLU A 112 43.55 1.22 16.14
N MET A 113 44.68 1.74 15.60
CA MET A 113 45.98 1.08 15.64
C MET A 113 46.60 1.24 17.03
N GLU A 114 46.17 0.43 17.98
CA GLU A 114 46.87 0.29 19.25
C GLU A 114 48.18 -0.53 19.09
N PRO A 115 49.17 -0.32 19.93
CA PRO A 115 50.45 -1.02 19.86
C PRO A 115 50.36 -2.53 19.86
N PHE A 116 49.29 -3.08 20.46
CA PHE A 116 48.99 -4.51 20.54
C PHE A 116 48.58 -5.14 19.19
N PHE A 117 47.96 -4.38 18.30
CA PHE A 117 47.48 -4.85 17.00
C PHE A 117 48.44 -4.61 15.83
N LYS A 118 49.66 -4.13 16.10
CA LYS A 118 50.64 -3.73 15.11
C LYS A 118 51.04 -4.83 14.11
N ASN A 119 50.88 -6.10 14.51
CA ASN A 119 51.22 -7.27 13.69
C ASN A 119 49.96 -7.99 13.08
N ALA A 120 48.74 -7.46 13.30
CA ALA A 120 47.54 -8.05 12.79
C ALA A 120 47.42 -7.85 11.26
N LYS A 121 47.17 -8.95 10.54
CA LYS A 121 46.96 -8.93 9.07
C LYS A 121 45.64 -8.22 8.74
N PRO A 122 45.52 -7.54 7.57
CA PRO A 122 44.30 -6.80 7.20
C PRO A 122 43.01 -7.60 7.30
N HIS A 123 43.05 -8.88 6.89
CA HIS A 123 41.87 -9.75 6.98
C HIS A 123 41.48 -10.07 8.43
N GLN A 124 42.44 -10.17 9.34
CA GLN A 124 42.17 -10.42 10.76
C GLN A 124 41.48 -9.19 11.39
N GLN A 125 41.93 -8.00 11.03
CA GLN A 125 41.31 -6.74 11.49
C GLN A 125 39.89 -6.61 10.94
N PHE A 126 39.70 -6.92 9.64
CA PHE A 126 38.40 -6.87 8.99
C PHE A 126 37.38 -7.83 9.64
N PHE A 127 37.71 -9.12 9.72
CA PHE A 127 36.78 -10.10 10.30
C PHE A 127 36.63 -9.95 11.83
N GLY A 128 37.71 -9.61 12.53
CA GLY A 128 37.62 -9.36 13.98
C GLY A 128 36.65 -8.24 14.32
N ARG A 129 36.67 -7.14 13.54
CA ARG A 129 35.75 -6.04 13.73
C ARG A 129 34.33 -6.41 13.27
N TYR A 130 34.21 -7.15 12.17
CA TYR A 130 32.92 -7.61 11.66
C TYR A 130 32.14 -8.48 12.67
N ILE A 131 32.80 -9.29 13.49
CA ILE A 131 32.12 -10.08 14.54
C ILE A 131 31.27 -9.21 15.45
N THR A 132 31.73 -8.02 15.82
CA THR A 132 30.93 -7.09 16.64
C THR A 132 29.67 -6.64 15.90
N PHE A 133 29.80 -6.27 14.62
CA PHE A 133 28.66 -5.89 13.78
C PHE A 133 27.66 -7.04 13.63
N PHE A 134 28.16 -8.24 13.37
CA PHE A 134 27.37 -9.45 13.26
C PHE A 134 26.55 -9.74 14.52
N LEU A 135 27.18 -9.70 15.70
CA LEU A 135 26.49 -9.97 16.95
C LEU A 135 25.37 -8.97 17.22
N ILE A 136 25.63 -7.68 17.01
CA ILE A 136 24.62 -6.64 17.22
C ILE A 136 23.49 -6.78 16.19
N ALA A 137 23.82 -7.05 14.93
CA ALA A 137 22.82 -7.28 13.87
C ALA A 137 21.92 -8.50 14.17
N GLN A 138 22.47 -9.58 14.74
CA GLN A 138 21.68 -10.75 15.13
C GLN A 138 20.76 -10.46 16.33
N VAL A 139 21.22 -9.69 17.30
CA VAL A 139 20.37 -9.23 18.42
C VAL A 139 19.23 -8.35 17.89
N GLN A 140 19.53 -7.44 16.96
CA GLN A 140 18.52 -6.63 16.29
C GLN A 140 17.49 -7.50 15.55
N ALA A 141 17.93 -8.47 14.75
CA ALA A 141 17.03 -9.39 14.05
C ALA A 141 16.12 -10.16 15.01
N LEU A 142 16.67 -10.62 16.15
CA LEU A 142 15.89 -11.29 17.18
C LEU A 142 14.82 -10.37 17.78
N ILE A 143 15.19 -9.14 18.13
CA ILE A 143 14.25 -8.15 18.71
C ILE A 143 13.15 -7.82 17.70
N THR A 144 13.50 -7.62 16.42
CA THR A 144 12.52 -7.32 15.36
C THR A 144 11.52 -8.46 15.20
N VAL A 145 11.99 -9.69 15.09
CA VAL A 145 11.11 -10.87 14.95
C VAL A 145 10.22 -11.08 16.19
N LEU A 146 10.75 -10.90 17.39
CA LEU A 146 9.95 -10.95 18.61
C LEU A 146 8.90 -9.83 18.65
N GLY A 147 9.25 -8.63 18.18
CA GLY A 147 8.32 -7.51 18.02
C GLY A 147 7.19 -7.85 17.06
N ASP A 148 7.51 -8.40 15.90
CA ASP A 148 6.53 -8.80 14.90
C ASP A 148 5.56 -9.87 15.44
N LEU A 149 6.09 -10.89 16.12
CA LEU A 149 5.29 -12.01 16.64
C LEU A 149 4.43 -11.63 17.85
N TYR A 150 4.99 -10.85 18.79
CA TYR A 150 4.33 -10.59 20.09
C TYR A 150 3.65 -9.22 20.18
N PHE A 151 4.18 -8.17 19.54
CA PHE A 151 3.59 -6.82 19.58
C PHE A 151 2.65 -6.58 18.41
N ILE A 152 3.04 -6.95 17.20
CA ILE A 152 2.19 -6.79 16.02
C ILE A 152 1.20 -7.95 15.93
N GLY A 153 1.58 -9.13 16.45
CA GLY A 153 0.73 -10.31 16.45
C GLY A 153 0.54 -10.88 15.04
N ILE A 154 1.61 -10.92 14.24
CA ILE A 154 1.55 -11.48 12.89
C ILE A 154 1.27 -12.98 12.94
N GLU A 155 0.44 -13.45 12.03
CA GLU A 155 0.20 -14.87 11.82
C GLU A 155 1.39 -15.50 11.11
N CYS A 156 2.11 -16.35 11.81
CA CYS A 156 3.29 -17.04 11.28
C CYS A 156 3.20 -18.53 11.56
N ALA A 157 3.06 -19.33 10.51
CA ALA A 157 2.99 -20.80 10.62
C ALA A 157 4.28 -21.41 11.21
N HIS A 158 5.43 -20.82 10.93
CA HIS A 158 6.74 -21.32 11.35
C HIS A 158 7.64 -20.21 11.91
N PRO A 159 7.46 -19.78 13.16
CA PRO A 159 8.22 -18.69 13.78
C PRO A 159 9.75 -18.87 13.72
N PHE A 160 10.22 -20.11 13.85
CA PHE A 160 11.65 -20.40 13.76
C PHE A 160 12.22 -20.14 12.35
N LEU A 161 11.48 -20.52 11.28
CA LEU A 161 11.90 -20.23 9.91
C LEU A 161 11.87 -18.74 9.61
N PHE A 162 10.91 -18.03 10.16
CA PHE A 162 10.83 -16.57 10.06
C PHE A 162 12.05 -15.91 10.71
N TRP A 163 12.40 -16.32 11.93
CA TRP A 163 13.61 -15.83 12.60
C TRP A 163 14.88 -16.18 11.81
N LEU A 164 14.98 -17.40 11.26
CA LEU A 164 16.13 -17.80 10.47
C LEU A 164 16.27 -16.96 9.20
N ALA A 165 15.17 -16.70 8.50
CA ALA A 165 15.15 -15.83 7.33
C ALA A 165 15.57 -14.40 7.67
N ALA A 166 15.02 -13.81 8.74
CA ALA A 166 15.40 -12.49 9.23
C ALA A 166 16.89 -12.43 9.64
N SER A 167 17.40 -13.45 10.30
CA SER A 167 18.80 -13.60 10.66
C SER A 167 19.72 -13.64 9.44
N CYS A 168 19.34 -14.39 8.39
CA CYS A 168 20.07 -14.43 7.12
C CYS A 168 20.04 -13.05 6.41
N CYS A 169 18.88 -12.38 6.36
CA CYS A 169 18.77 -11.04 5.80
C CYS A 169 19.66 -10.04 6.55
N SER A 170 19.60 -10.06 7.88
CA SER A 170 20.43 -9.20 8.74
C SER A 170 21.91 -9.44 8.53
N PHE A 171 22.32 -10.70 8.38
CA PHE A 171 23.70 -11.08 8.05
C PHE A 171 24.14 -10.46 6.71
N VAL A 172 23.36 -10.66 5.65
CA VAL A 172 23.68 -10.16 4.30
C VAL A 172 23.75 -8.64 4.28
N PHE A 173 22.75 -7.96 4.84
CA PHE A 173 22.71 -6.50 4.88
C PHE A 173 23.83 -5.92 5.73
N GLY A 174 24.04 -6.45 6.93
CA GLY A 174 25.11 -6.00 7.82
C GLY A 174 26.49 -6.22 7.20
N PHE A 175 26.70 -7.37 6.52
CA PHE A 175 27.98 -7.62 5.84
C PHE A 175 28.19 -6.69 4.65
N LEU A 176 27.16 -6.46 3.83
CA LEU A 176 27.22 -5.58 2.67
C LEU A 176 27.58 -4.15 3.10
N MET A 177 26.85 -3.60 4.08
CA MET A 177 27.07 -2.24 4.57
C MET A 177 28.42 -2.07 5.24
N TYR A 178 28.80 -3.05 6.05
CA TYR A 178 30.13 -3.05 6.69
C TYR A 178 31.25 -3.10 5.64
N ALA A 179 31.14 -3.96 4.62
CA ALA A 179 32.14 -4.09 3.57
C ALA A 179 32.27 -2.83 2.72
N LEU A 180 31.13 -2.20 2.34
CA LEU A 180 31.12 -0.94 1.61
C LEU A 180 31.77 0.19 2.42
N THR A 181 31.40 0.31 3.70
CA THR A 181 31.95 1.35 4.58
C THR A 181 33.43 1.10 4.90
N ALA A 182 33.84 -0.15 5.09
CA ALA A 182 35.25 -0.50 5.32
C ALA A 182 36.11 -0.22 4.09
N ALA A 183 35.58 -0.44 2.86
CA ALA A 183 36.28 -0.23 1.60
C ALA A 183 36.35 1.26 1.19
N PHE A 184 35.23 1.99 1.29
CA PHE A 184 35.08 3.34 0.73
C PHE A 184 34.87 4.43 1.80
N GLY A 185 34.79 4.07 3.08
CA GLY A 185 34.55 5.03 4.17
C GLY A 185 33.17 5.70 4.02
N ASN A 186 33.11 7.00 4.24
CA ASN A 186 31.86 7.78 4.17
C ASN A 186 31.16 7.71 2.80
N ILE A 187 31.93 7.50 1.71
CA ILE A 187 31.34 7.28 0.38
C ILE A 187 30.59 5.93 0.33
N GLY A 188 31.14 4.90 1.00
CA GLY A 188 30.51 3.60 1.12
C GLY A 188 29.19 3.66 1.90
N GLU A 189 29.10 4.45 2.94
CA GLU A 189 27.85 4.74 3.66
C GLU A 189 26.81 5.40 2.73
N GLY A 190 27.23 6.42 1.97
CA GLY A 190 26.37 7.07 0.99
C GLY A 190 25.84 6.14 -0.08
N ILE A 191 26.66 5.21 -0.58
CA ILE A 191 26.25 4.19 -1.57
C ILE A 191 25.27 3.19 -0.95
N ALA A 192 25.44 2.86 0.33
CA ALA A 192 24.55 1.92 1.01
C ALA A 192 23.14 2.50 1.31
N ILE A 193 22.97 3.81 1.26
CA ILE A 193 21.67 4.50 1.47
C ILE A 193 20.84 4.55 0.19
N ILE A 194 21.49 4.57 -0.99
CA ILE A 194 20.83 4.64 -2.31
C ILE A 194 20.37 3.26 -2.77
#